data_014f22321ce02936ba562232c1f9376c
#
_entry.id   014f22321ce02936ba562232c1f9376c
#
_cell.length_a   1.000
_cell.length_b   1.000
_cell.length_c   1.000
_cell.angle_alpha   90.00
_cell.angle_beta   90.00
_cell.angle_gamma   90.00
#
_symmetry.space_group_name_H-M   'P 1'
#
loop_
_entity.id
_entity.type
_entity.pdbx_description
1 polymer ?
#
loop_
_entity_poly.entity_id
_entity_poly.type
_entity_poly.pdbx_seq_one_letter_code
_entity_poly.pdbx_strand_id
1 'polypeptide(L)'
;MVLDWYNVSIQRIFKFCLEKLEKRYEEMNYKKRRDEVLSKMEKNSILVLYSGVRHHVSADEYAPFEANRNFFYLTGIRRENMMLILDNATEEPSEMLLIEEADPDRERWMGKKMTVDEAKAQAGIEKVGFIDTEKGIINRMLTREDVYTVYFDTYRHDIDDLEDYNMMKAREFAQKYPGVRVKDCAPIIAEMRMQKDEDEVSLIREAIKLTDKGLKNLMTNLTPGQMEYQAQADFEYSIKRNGADGVAFHTIAGSGINGTMLHYVTNHCECKDNTLLLLDLGAKYKGYCADITRTYPVNGKFTEKQRMVYEVVLAANRAVAKTAKPGMTLRELNDVCKKVLAEGCIRMGLIEKEEEIGKYYMHGVSHHLGIDVHDVSVASNSKLRPGAVISDEPGLYIDEWEIGIRVEDDLLITEDGCECLSEDVMRTPDEIEAFMAEAHK
;
A
#
# COMPACT_ATOMS: atom_id res chain seq x y z
N MET A 1 30.29 -2.86 29.52
CA MET A 1 29.80 -4.23 29.86
C MET A 1 28.27 -4.30 30.01
N VAL A 2 27.58 -3.42 30.72
CA VAL A 2 26.10 -3.47 30.83
C VAL A 2 25.41 -3.04 29.52
N LEU A 3 25.93 -2.02 28.84
CA LEU A 3 25.43 -1.54 27.54
C LEU A 3 25.60 -2.56 26.40
N ASP A 4 26.68 -3.37 26.43
CA ASP A 4 26.89 -4.40 25.41
C ASP A 4 25.95 -5.59 25.57
N TRP A 5 25.58 -5.93 26.80
CA TRP A 5 24.58 -6.98 27.08
C TRP A 5 23.18 -6.59 26.64
N TYR A 6 22.80 -5.32 26.79
CA TYR A 6 21.49 -4.79 26.33
C TYR A 6 21.39 -4.81 24.81
N ASN A 7 22.43 -4.35 24.11
CA ASN A 7 22.45 -4.37 22.63
C ASN A 7 22.42 -5.78 22.04
N VAL A 8 23.14 -6.75 22.64
CA VAL A 8 23.14 -8.15 22.17
C VAL A 8 21.78 -8.82 22.43
N SER A 9 21.11 -8.49 23.54
CA SER A 9 19.79 -9.04 23.86
C SER A 9 18.71 -8.48 22.93
N ILE A 10 18.74 -7.17 22.63
CA ILE A 10 17.81 -6.51 21.68
C ILE A 10 18.02 -7.06 20.26
N GLN A 11 19.25 -7.21 19.82
CA GLN A 11 19.54 -7.80 18.49
C GLN A 11 19.07 -9.25 18.38
N ARG A 12 19.18 -10.05 19.45
CA ARG A 12 18.66 -11.43 19.45
C ARG A 12 17.14 -11.50 19.43
N ILE A 13 16.46 -10.62 20.19
CA ILE A 13 15.00 -10.54 20.18
C ILE A 13 14.53 -10.08 18.80
N PHE A 14 15.19 -9.07 18.24
CA PHE A 14 14.86 -8.56 16.89
C PHE A 14 15.06 -9.63 15.81
N LYS A 15 16.18 -10.38 15.86
CA LYS A 15 16.44 -11.49 14.94
C LYS A 15 15.38 -12.60 15.09
N PHE A 16 15.01 -12.96 16.32
CA PHE A 16 13.97 -13.95 16.58
C PHE A 16 12.58 -13.50 16.11
N CYS A 17 12.25 -12.21 16.24
CA CYS A 17 11.00 -11.64 15.71
C CYS A 17 11.00 -11.65 14.18
N LEU A 18 12.13 -11.31 13.52
CA LEU A 18 12.26 -11.39 12.07
C LEU A 18 12.14 -12.83 11.55
N GLU A 19 12.81 -13.79 12.17
CA GLU A 19 12.70 -15.22 11.82
C GLU A 19 11.27 -15.74 11.99
N LYS A 20 10.54 -15.28 13.03
CA LYS A 20 9.11 -15.59 13.20
C LYS A 20 8.22 -14.97 12.12
N LEU A 21 8.50 -13.74 11.70
CA LEU A 21 7.77 -13.05 10.62
C LEU A 21 8.07 -13.66 9.25
N GLU A 22 9.34 -14.03 9.00
CA GLU A 22 9.72 -14.76 7.80
C GLU A 22 8.98 -16.08 7.71
N LYS A 23 8.93 -16.83 8.81
CA LYS A 23 8.19 -18.09 8.90
C LYS A 23 6.68 -17.89 8.71
N ARG A 24 6.05 -16.84 9.30
CA ARG A 24 4.64 -16.51 9.07
C ARG A 24 4.36 -16.17 7.62
N TYR A 25 5.23 -15.40 6.96
CA TYR A 25 5.07 -15.09 5.55
C TYR A 25 5.14 -16.35 4.67
N GLU A 26 6.02 -17.29 5.00
CA GLU A 26 6.10 -18.60 4.34
C GLU A 26 4.86 -19.47 4.63
N GLU A 27 4.18 -19.25 5.74
CA GLU A 27 2.99 -19.98 6.17
C GLU A 27 1.66 -19.29 5.77
N MET A 28 1.70 -18.12 5.06
CA MET A 28 0.48 -17.43 4.59
C MET A 28 -0.44 -18.37 3.83
N ASN A 29 -1.71 -18.39 4.20
CA ASN A 29 -2.65 -19.37 3.66
C ASN A 29 -3.28 -18.89 2.34
N TYR A 30 -2.47 -18.80 1.29
CA TYR A 30 -2.92 -18.47 -0.06
C TYR A 30 -3.99 -19.42 -0.59
N LYS A 31 -3.95 -20.70 -0.16
CA LYS A 31 -4.97 -21.68 -0.54
C LYS A 31 -6.36 -21.27 -0.04
N LYS A 32 -6.48 -20.80 1.20
CA LYS A 32 -7.76 -20.32 1.74
C LYS A 32 -8.35 -19.20 0.87
N ARG A 33 -7.51 -18.28 0.39
CA ARG A 33 -7.93 -17.17 -0.49
C ARG A 33 -8.45 -17.71 -1.84
N ARG A 34 -7.75 -18.67 -2.43
CA ARG A 34 -8.18 -19.30 -3.69
C ARG A 34 -9.46 -20.13 -3.53
N ASP A 35 -9.59 -20.85 -2.41
CA ASP A 35 -10.83 -21.59 -2.10
C ASP A 35 -12.02 -20.64 -1.93
N GLU A 36 -11.81 -19.47 -1.34
CA GLU A 36 -12.85 -18.44 -1.23
C GLU A 36 -13.24 -17.87 -2.58
N VAL A 37 -12.28 -17.57 -3.46
CA VAL A 37 -12.57 -17.15 -4.85
C VAL A 37 -13.38 -18.22 -5.57
N LEU A 38 -12.94 -19.49 -5.52
CA LEU A 38 -13.66 -20.62 -6.12
C LEU A 38 -15.10 -20.74 -5.63
N SER A 39 -15.34 -20.48 -4.33
CA SER A 39 -16.68 -20.53 -3.73
C SER A 39 -17.63 -19.44 -4.26
N LYS A 40 -17.08 -18.30 -4.69
CA LYS A 40 -17.81 -17.14 -5.22
C LYS A 40 -17.94 -17.15 -6.75
N MET A 41 -17.19 -18.00 -7.44
CA MET A 41 -17.28 -18.18 -8.88
C MET A 41 -18.54 -18.98 -9.27
N GLU A 42 -19.06 -18.68 -10.45
CA GLU A 42 -20.13 -19.51 -11.05
C GLU A 42 -19.63 -20.94 -11.28
N LYS A 43 -20.54 -21.91 -11.21
CA LYS A 43 -20.25 -23.26 -11.72
C LYS A 43 -19.97 -23.21 -13.23
N ASN A 44 -19.25 -24.20 -13.75
CA ASN A 44 -18.88 -24.26 -15.17
C ASN A 44 -18.05 -23.05 -15.61
N SER A 45 -17.17 -22.57 -14.72
CA SER A 45 -16.27 -21.46 -15.00
C SER A 45 -14.84 -21.76 -14.61
N ILE A 46 -13.91 -21.04 -15.22
CA ILE A 46 -12.50 -20.98 -14.82
C ILE A 46 -12.09 -19.53 -14.57
N LEU A 47 -11.09 -19.34 -13.71
CA LEU A 47 -10.39 -18.07 -13.58
C LEU A 47 -9.00 -18.23 -14.19
N VAL A 48 -8.60 -17.25 -15.01
CA VAL A 48 -7.28 -17.14 -15.61
C VAL A 48 -6.69 -15.81 -15.20
N LEU A 49 -5.60 -15.83 -14.44
CA LEU A 49 -4.99 -14.64 -13.89
C LEU A 49 -3.47 -14.66 -14.14
N TYR A 50 -2.98 -13.64 -14.83
CA TYR A 50 -1.57 -13.51 -15.16
C TYR A 50 -0.85 -12.61 -14.17
N SER A 51 0.39 -12.94 -13.85
CA SER A 51 1.26 -12.06 -13.06
C SER A 51 1.65 -10.78 -13.80
N GLY A 52 1.58 -10.79 -15.12
CA GLY A 52 2.06 -9.73 -15.98
C GLY A 52 3.46 -9.96 -16.54
N VAL A 53 3.94 -9.00 -17.32
CA VAL A 53 5.27 -8.99 -17.95
C VAL A 53 5.92 -7.63 -17.73
N ARG A 54 7.25 -7.59 -17.71
CA ARG A 54 7.99 -6.32 -17.62
C ARG A 54 7.82 -5.47 -18.87
N HIS A 55 7.72 -4.16 -18.67
CA HIS A 55 7.72 -3.20 -19.77
C HIS A 55 9.14 -2.84 -20.18
N HIS A 56 9.38 -2.83 -21.47
CA HIS A 56 10.64 -2.41 -22.06
C HIS A 56 10.78 -0.88 -21.94
N VAL A 57 11.92 -0.40 -21.47
CA VAL A 57 12.21 1.03 -21.35
C VAL A 57 13.16 1.48 -22.44
N SER A 58 14.28 0.79 -22.61
CA SER A 58 15.32 1.15 -23.57
C SER A 58 16.24 -0.05 -23.83
N ALA A 59 16.57 -0.31 -25.10
CA ALA A 59 17.51 -1.36 -25.53
C ALA A 59 17.30 -2.71 -24.80
N ASP A 60 18.12 -3.01 -23.80
CA ASP A 60 18.06 -4.19 -22.95
C ASP A 60 17.56 -3.88 -21.52
N GLU A 61 17.09 -2.66 -21.26
CA GLU A 61 16.59 -2.20 -19.96
C GLU A 61 15.06 -2.36 -19.87
N TYR A 62 14.62 -2.86 -18.73
CA TYR A 62 13.21 -3.03 -18.36
C TYR A 62 12.87 -2.20 -17.12
N ALA A 63 11.65 -1.68 -17.07
CA ALA A 63 11.13 -1.11 -15.84
C ALA A 63 11.11 -2.15 -14.70
N PRO A 64 11.24 -1.71 -13.44
CA PRO A 64 11.03 -2.59 -12.29
C PRO A 64 9.71 -3.35 -12.42
N PHE A 65 9.74 -4.65 -12.16
CA PHE A 65 8.55 -5.48 -12.29
C PHE A 65 7.72 -5.42 -11.01
N GLU A 66 6.44 -5.12 -11.19
CA GLU A 66 5.41 -5.27 -10.18
C GLU A 66 4.38 -6.28 -10.68
N ALA A 67 4.16 -7.36 -9.93
CA ALA A 67 3.17 -8.35 -10.28
C ALA A 67 1.75 -7.76 -10.16
N ASN A 68 0.82 -8.26 -11.01
CA ASN A 68 -0.59 -7.99 -10.83
C ASN A 68 -0.98 -8.25 -9.36
N ARG A 69 -1.66 -7.30 -8.73
CA ARG A 69 -1.93 -7.32 -7.29
C ARG A 69 -2.80 -8.50 -6.86
N ASN A 70 -3.77 -8.86 -7.70
CA ASN A 70 -4.67 -9.98 -7.44
C ASN A 70 -3.96 -11.33 -7.62
N PHE A 71 -3.04 -11.44 -8.60
CA PHE A 71 -2.16 -12.60 -8.73
C PHE A 71 -1.27 -12.77 -7.50
N PHE A 72 -0.62 -11.70 -7.05
CA PHE A 72 0.19 -11.71 -5.83
C PHE A 72 -0.65 -12.11 -4.61
N TYR A 73 -1.84 -11.52 -4.44
CA TYR A 73 -2.76 -11.80 -3.34
C TYR A 73 -3.15 -13.28 -3.23
N LEU A 74 -3.30 -13.95 -4.38
CA LEU A 74 -3.71 -15.36 -4.46
C LEU A 74 -2.55 -16.36 -4.45
N THR A 75 -1.32 -15.93 -4.70
CA THR A 75 -0.16 -16.85 -4.86
C THR A 75 1.04 -16.53 -3.98
N GLY A 76 1.16 -15.29 -3.49
CA GLY A 76 2.37 -14.78 -2.81
C GLY A 76 3.56 -14.55 -3.75
N ILE A 77 3.42 -14.77 -5.05
CA ILE A 77 4.53 -14.73 -6.01
C ILE A 77 4.60 -13.35 -6.68
N ARG A 78 5.80 -12.77 -6.70
CA ARG A 78 6.12 -11.48 -7.34
C ARG A 78 7.10 -11.69 -8.51
N ARG A 79 6.79 -12.65 -9.40
CA ARG A 79 7.57 -12.98 -10.59
C ARG A 79 6.75 -12.74 -11.85
N GLU A 80 7.41 -12.31 -12.91
CA GLU A 80 6.79 -12.10 -14.23
C GLU A 80 6.48 -13.40 -14.96
N ASN A 81 5.63 -13.30 -15.98
CA ASN A 81 5.35 -14.36 -16.96
C ASN A 81 4.85 -15.66 -16.34
N MET A 82 3.88 -15.53 -15.43
CA MET A 82 3.20 -16.64 -14.76
C MET A 82 1.69 -16.54 -14.92
N MET A 83 0.98 -17.66 -14.77
CA MET A 83 -0.47 -17.73 -14.87
C MET A 83 -1.04 -18.66 -13.81
N LEU A 84 -2.01 -18.16 -13.04
CA LEU A 84 -2.85 -18.95 -12.14
C LEU A 84 -4.12 -19.35 -12.88
N ILE A 85 -4.50 -20.61 -12.77
CA ILE A 85 -5.79 -21.14 -13.22
C ILE A 85 -6.52 -21.69 -12.01
N LEU A 86 -7.75 -21.21 -11.77
CA LEU A 86 -8.69 -21.82 -10.84
C LEU A 86 -9.86 -22.41 -11.65
N ASP A 87 -10.15 -23.70 -11.44
CA ASP A 87 -11.13 -24.44 -12.20
C ASP A 87 -12.32 -24.82 -11.32
N ASN A 88 -13.52 -24.33 -11.66
CA ASN A 88 -14.79 -24.62 -11.01
C ASN A 88 -15.78 -25.33 -11.99
N ALA A 89 -15.27 -25.90 -13.08
CA ALA A 89 -16.09 -26.59 -14.07
C ALA A 89 -16.24 -28.10 -13.79
N THR A 90 -15.33 -28.67 -13.01
CA THR A 90 -15.37 -30.08 -12.58
C THR A 90 -16.13 -30.27 -11.28
N GLU A 91 -16.48 -31.51 -10.95
CA GLU A 91 -17.16 -31.85 -9.67
C GLU A 91 -16.30 -31.42 -8.47
N GLU A 92 -14.98 -31.65 -8.55
CA GLU A 92 -14.00 -31.19 -7.56
C GLU A 92 -13.22 -30.01 -8.14
N PRO A 93 -13.36 -28.80 -7.55
CA PRO A 93 -12.57 -27.64 -7.96
C PRO A 93 -11.07 -27.92 -7.92
N SER A 94 -10.35 -27.38 -8.87
CA SER A 94 -8.91 -27.59 -8.96
C SER A 94 -8.16 -26.28 -9.26
N GLU A 95 -6.84 -26.30 -9.02
CA GLU A 95 -5.96 -25.15 -9.23
C GLU A 95 -4.68 -25.58 -9.93
N MET A 96 -4.10 -24.68 -10.73
CA MET A 96 -2.85 -24.91 -11.44
C MET A 96 -2.08 -23.59 -11.55
N LEU A 97 -0.76 -23.67 -11.38
CA LEU A 97 0.14 -22.55 -11.62
C LEU A 97 1.04 -22.87 -12.82
N LEU A 98 1.11 -21.95 -13.78
CA LEU A 98 2.07 -22.03 -14.87
C LEU A 98 3.17 -21.02 -14.65
N ILE A 99 4.41 -21.47 -14.75
CA ILE A 99 5.62 -20.68 -14.56
C ILE A 99 6.47 -20.66 -15.83
N GLU A 100 7.41 -19.75 -15.91
CA GLU A 100 8.38 -19.72 -17.01
C GLU A 100 9.38 -20.88 -16.87
N GLU A 101 9.63 -21.62 -17.95
CA GLU A 101 10.64 -22.66 -17.97
C GLU A 101 12.04 -22.04 -17.87
N ALA A 102 12.91 -22.66 -17.09
CA ALA A 102 14.28 -22.20 -16.96
C ALA A 102 15.07 -22.45 -18.24
N ASP A 103 15.71 -21.40 -18.75
CA ASP A 103 16.64 -21.44 -19.87
C ASP A 103 18.04 -21.03 -19.34
N PRO A 104 19.02 -21.94 -19.29
CA PRO A 104 20.35 -21.64 -18.71
C PRO A 104 21.07 -20.46 -19.37
N ASP A 105 20.87 -20.22 -20.68
CA ASP A 105 21.49 -19.12 -21.37
C ASP A 105 20.82 -17.77 -21.04
N ARG A 106 19.50 -17.77 -20.94
CA ARG A 106 18.74 -16.59 -20.47
C ARG A 106 19.02 -16.29 -18.99
N GLU A 107 19.13 -17.30 -18.14
CA GLU A 107 19.42 -17.14 -16.72
C GLU A 107 20.75 -16.48 -16.44
N ARG A 108 21.73 -16.60 -17.32
CA ARG A 108 23.02 -15.87 -17.22
C ARG A 108 22.85 -14.35 -17.37
N TRP A 109 21.84 -13.92 -18.14
CA TRP A 109 21.57 -12.50 -18.36
C TRP A 109 20.57 -11.92 -17.38
N MET A 110 19.50 -12.66 -17.08
CA MET A 110 18.32 -12.13 -16.41
C MET A 110 18.16 -12.63 -14.97
N GLY A 111 19.07 -13.48 -14.49
CA GLY A 111 18.96 -14.14 -13.18
C GLY A 111 18.12 -15.42 -13.23
N LYS A 112 18.14 -16.16 -12.11
CA LYS A 112 17.49 -17.45 -11.97
C LYS A 112 15.97 -17.35 -12.05
N LYS A 113 15.37 -18.26 -12.81
CA LYS A 113 13.91 -18.43 -12.82
C LYS A 113 13.47 -19.27 -11.63
N MET A 114 12.19 -19.11 -11.25
CA MET A 114 11.59 -19.89 -10.16
C MET A 114 11.48 -21.35 -10.59
N THR A 115 11.89 -22.27 -9.76
CA THR A 115 11.73 -23.70 -9.97
C THR A 115 10.32 -24.17 -9.62
N VAL A 116 9.95 -25.37 -10.10
CA VAL A 116 8.65 -26.00 -9.77
C VAL A 116 8.51 -26.18 -8.25
N ASP A 117 9.57 -26.60 -7.57
CA ASP A 117 9.52 -26.87 -6.13
C ASP A 117 9.38 -25.55 -5.33
N GLU A 118 10.08 -24.48 -5.72
CA GLU A 118 9.93 -23.15 -5.12
C GLU A 118 8.50 -22.61 -5.33
N ALA A 119 7.93 -22.78 -6.54
CA ALA A 119 6.58 -22.34 -6.85
C ALA A 119 5.53 -23.10 -6.03
N LYS A 120 5.68 -24.42 -5.87
CA LYS A 120 4.83 -25.23 -4.99
C LYS A 120 4.93 -24.80 -3.54
N ALA A 121 6.13 -24.64 -3.05
CA ALA A 121 6.37 -24.24 -1.66
C ALA A 121 5.76 -22.87 -1.35
N GLN A 122 5.95 -21.89 -2.24
CA GLN A 122 5.49 -20.52 -2.01
C GLN A 122 3.98 -20.35 -2.17
N ALA A 123 3.39 -20.92 -3.24
CA ALA A 123 1.96 -20.76 -3.52
C ALA A 123 1.07 -21.81 -2.83
N GLY A 124 1.65 -22.93 -2.38
CA GLY A 124 0.87 -24.07 -1.87
C GLY A 124 0.02 -24.75 -2.96
N ILE A 125 0.50 -24.74 -4.22
CA ILE A 125 -0.19 -25.33 -5.38
C ILE A 125 0.58 -26.56 -5.88
N GLU A 126 -0.04 -27.73 -5.85
CA GLU A 126 0.63 -28.97 -6.25
C GLU A 126 0.80 -29.12 -7.77
N LYS A 127 -0.17 -28.63 -8.56
CA LYS A 127 -0.12 -28.69 -10.01
C LYS A 127 0.63 -27.49 -10.56
N VAL A 128 1.92 -27.65 -10.86
CA VAL A 128 2.75 -26.64 -11.51
C VAL A 128 3.17 -27.12 -12.88
N GLY A 129 3.00 -26.29 -13.89
CA GLY A 129 3.41 -26.52 -15.28
C GLY A 129 4.16 -25.33 -15.87
N PHE A 130 4.38 -25.33 -17.20
CA PHE A 130 5.10 -24.26 -17.88
C PHE A 130 4.19 -23.41 -18.75
N ILE A 131 4.46 -22.10 -18.80
CA ILE A 131 3.59 -21.10 -19.45
C ILE A 131 3.46 -21.30 -20.96
N ASP A 132 4.43 -21.90 -21.62
CA ASP A 132 4.38 -22.24 -23.05
C ASP A 132 3.27 -23.25 -23.38
N THR A 133 2.80 -24.02 -22.40
CA THR A 133 1.69 -24.98 -22.52
C THR A 133 0.30 -24.34 -22.34
N GLU A 134 0.22 -23.04 -22.00
CA GLU A 134 -1.00 -22.26 -21.72
C GLU A 134 -2.12 -22.56 -22.73
N LYS A 135 -1.84 -22.37 -24.03
CA LYS A 135 -2.84 -22.51 -25.10
C LYS A 135 -3.44 -23.91 -25.17
N GLY A 136 -2.60 -24.93 -24.97
CA GLY A 136 -3.04 -26.33 -24.98
C GLY A 136 -3.93 -26.69 -23.78
N ILE A 137 -3.61 -26.13 -22.61
CA ILE A 137 -4.38 -26.33 -21.39
C ILE A 137 -5.74 -25.63 -21.50
N ILE A 138 -5.77 -24.35 -21.84
CA ILE A 138 -7.01 -23.57 -22.00
C ILE A 138 -7.91 -24.24 -23.07
N ASN A 139 -7.38 -24.59 -24.25
CA ASN A 139 -8.16 -25.22 -25.28
C ASN A 139 -8.77 -26.57 -24.82
N ARG A 140 -8.03 -27.35 -24.02
CA ARG A 140 -8.52 -28.61 -23.48
C ARG A 140 -9.66 -28.40 -22.48
N MET A 141 -9.54 -27.43 -21.58
CA MET A 141 -10.59 -27.09 -20.63
C MET A 141 -11.87 -26.64 -21.33
N LEU A 142 -11.76 -25.77 -22.34
CA LEU A 142 -12.92 -25.27 -23.11
C LEU A 142 -13.60 -26.33 -24.00
N THR A 143 -12.88 -27.38 -24.42
CA THR A 143 -13.42 -28.36 -25.37
C THR A 143 -13.87 -29.67 -24.73
N ARG A 144 -13.42 -29.96 -23.51
CA ARG A 144 -13.72 -31.24 -22.81
C ARG A 144 -14.57 -31.06 -21.57
N GLU A 145 -14.63 -29.85 -21.06
CA GLU A 145 -15.34 -29.48 -19.85
C GLU A 145 -16.45 -28.50 -20.20
N ASP A 146 -17.54 -28.52 -19.44
CA ASP A 146 -18.66 -27.62 -19.65
C ASP A 146 -18.31 -26.21 -19.12
N VAL A 147 -17.28 -25.57 -19.71
CA VAL A 147 -16.85 -24.20 -19.35
C VAL A 147 -17.61 -23.21 -20.20
N TYR A 148 -18.45 -22.39 -19.55
CA TYR A 148 -19.25 -21.35 -20.21
C TYR A 148 -18.81 -19.93 -19.85
N THR A 149 -18.01 -19.79 -18.80
CA THR A 149 -17.51 -18.49 -18.30
C THR A 149 -16.03 -18.58 -17.97
N VAL A 150 -15.27 -17.56 -18.37
CA VAL A 150 -13.89 -17.38 -17.97
C VAL A 150 -13.74 -16.02 -17.27
N TYR A 151 -13.22 -16.05 -16.06
CA TYR A 151 -12.90 -14.86 -15.29
C TYR A 151 -11.48 -14.41 -15.60
N PHE A 152 -11.32 -13.09 -15.81
CA PHE A 152 -10.04 -12.38 -15.88
C PHE A 152 -10.05 -11.23 -14.92
N ASP A 153 -8.89 -10.70 -14.57
CA ASP A 153 -8.76 -9.41 -13.91
C ASP A 153 -8.82 -8.31 -14.97
N THR A 154 -9.95 -7.63 -15.03
CA THR A 154 -10.19 -6.54 -15.99
C THR A 154 -10.46 -5.22 -15.30
N TYR A 155 -9.99 -5.08 -14.04
CA TYR A 155 -10.10 -3.85 -13.29
C TYR A 155 -9.41 -2.70 -14.00
N ARG A 156 -10.10 -1.56 -14.05
CA ARG A 156 -9.59 -0.30 -14.60
C ARG A 156 -9.92 0.80 -13.59
N HIS A 157 -8.93 1.58 -13.21
CA HIS A 157 -9.12 2.68 -12.27
C HIS A 157 -9.81 3.87 -12.97
N ASP A 158 -9.33 4.23 -14.17
CA ASP A 158 -9.91 5.29 -14.99
C ASP A 158 -10.20 4.78 -16.40
N ILE A 159 -11.20 5.39 -17.06
CA ILE A 159 -11.62 5.01 -18.42
C ILE A 159 -10.48 5.18 -19.44
N ASP A 160 -9.60 6.13 -19.20
CA ASP A 160 -8.46 6.45 -20.09
C ASP A 160 -7.19 5.66 -19.77
N ASP A 161 -7.21 4.81 -18.74
CA ASP A 161 -6.07 3.94 -18.42
C ASP A 161 -5.74 3.00 -19.60
N LEU A 162 -4.45 2.81 -19.82
CA LEU A 162 -3.98 1.82 -20.80
C LEU A 162 -4.37 0.41 -20.37
N GLU A 163 -4.63 -0.44 -21.37
CA GLU A 163 -4.86 -1.86 -21.08
C GLU A 163 -3.62 -2.49 -20.43
N ASP A 164 -3.82 -3.14 -19.31
CA ASP A 164 -2.80 -3.99 -18.70
C ASP A 164 -2.72 -5.36 -19.39
N TYR A 165 -1.80 -6.20 -18.93
CA TYR A 165 -1.57 -7.51 -19.54
C TYR A 165 -2.80 -8.45 -19.41
N ASN A 166 -3.50 -8.44 -18.27
CA ASN A 166 -4.70 -9.26 -18.05
C ASN A 166 -5.87 -8.80 -18.93
N MET A 167 -6.08 -7.48 -19.05
CA MET A 167 -7.11 -6.90 -19.92
C MET A 167 -6.86 -7.24 -21.40
N MET A 168 -5.60 -7.11 -21.85
CA MET A 168 -5.19 -7.50 -23.20
C MET A 168 -5.50 -8.98 -23.46
N LYS A 169 -5.14 -9.86 -22.52
CA LYS A 169 -5.42 -11.32 -22.61
C LYS A 169 -6.91 -11.61 -22.61
N ALA A 170 -7.71 -10.95 -21.78
CA ALA A 170 -9.17 -11.09 -21.76
C ALA A 170 -9.80 -10.72 -23.10
N ARG A 171 -9.37 -9.61 -23.70
CA ARG A 171 -9.82 -9.17 -25.03
C ARG A 171 -9.44 -10.18 -26.13
N GLU A 172 -8.18 -10.63 -26.14
CA GLU A 172 -7.73 -11.67 -27.10
C GLU A 172 -8.53 -12.97 -26.96
N PHE A 173 -8.84 -13.35 -25.72
CA PHE A 173 -9.64 -14.52 -25.42
C PHE A 173 -11.06 -14.39 -25.96
N ALA A 174 -11.75 -13.28 -25.69
CA ALA A 174 -13.10 -13.01 -26.15
C ALA A 174 -13.21 -13.04 -27.70
N GLN A 175 -12.17 -12.57 -28.40
CA GLN A 175 -12.11 -12.63 -29.87
C GLN A 175 -11.98 -14.07 -30.40
N LYS A 176 -11.18 -14.92 -29.72
CA LYS A 176 -10.95 -16.31 -30.14
C LYS A 176 -12.10 -17.25 -29.80
N TYR A 177 -12.79 -16.99 -28.68
CA TYR A 177 -13.83 -17.84 -28.13
C TYR A 177 -15.15 -17.05 -27.92
N PRO A 178 -15.80 -16.56 -29.00
CA PRO A 178 -16.96 -15.68 -28.87
C PRO A 178 -18.20 -16.35 -28.24
N GLY A 179 -18.21 -17.65 -28.10
CA GLY A 179 -19.27 -18.41 -27.41
C GLY A 179 -19.06 -18.54 -25.90
N VAL A 180 -17.91 -18.11 -25.39
CA VAL A 180 -17.58 -18.19 -23.97
C VAL A 180 -17.71 -16.81 -23.36
N ARG A 181 -18.38 -16.71 -22.22
CA ARG A 181 -18.57 -15.42 -21.53
C ARG A 181 -17.32 -15.03 -20.75
N VAL A 182 -16.83 -13.82 -20.96
CA VAL A 182 -15.76 -13.23 -20.15
C VAL A 182 -16.38 -12.42 -19.02
N LYS A 183 -15.87 -12.62 -17.80
CA LYS A 183 -16.24 -11.87 -16.57
C LYS A 183 -15.02 -11.31 -15.87
N ASP A 184 -15.27 -10.26 -15.10
CA ASP A 184 -14.27 -9.65 -14.22
C ASP A 184 -14.23 -10.36 -12.86
N CYS A 185 -13.03 -10.76 -12.40
CA CYS A 185 -12.82 -11.32 -11.06
C CYS A 185 -12.45 -10.24 -10.02
N ALA A 186 -12.09 -9.03 -10.44
CA ALA A 186 -11.63 -7.99 -9.54
C ALA A 186 -12.62 -7.66 -8.41
N PRO A 187 -13.96 -7.57 -8.63
CA PRO A 187 -14.90 -7.32 -7.54
C PRO A 187 -14.90 -8.40 -6.46
N ILE A 188 -14.71 -9.67 -6.84
CA ILE A 188 -14.65 -10.80 -5.89
C ILE A 188 -13.42 -10.66 -4.99
N ILE A 189 -12.26 -10.39 -5.62
CA ILE A 189 -10.98 -10.30 -4.91
C ILE A 189 -10.90 -8.99 -4.11
N ALA A 190 -11.43 -7.88 -4.63
CA ALA A 190 -11.48 -6.60 -3.94
C ALA A 190 -12.24 -6.71 -2.61
N GLU A 191 -13.41 -7.40 -2.60
CA GLU A 191 -14.16 -7.62 -1.38
C GLU A 191 -13.35 -8.38 -0.30
N MET A 192 -12.52 -9.33 -0.73
CA MET A 192 -11.63 -10.07 0.17
C MET A 192 -10.47 -9.21 0.66
N ARG A 193 -9.82 -8.44 -0.23
CA ARG A 193 -8.71 -7.54 0.10
C ARG A 193 -9.10 -6.41 1.05
N MET A 194 -10.37 -6.00 1.08
CA MET A 194 -10.85 -4.99 2.03
C MET A 194 -10.74 -5.44 3.49
N GLN A 195 -10.66 -6.74 3.78
CA GLN A 195 -10.49 -7.30 5.12
C GLN A 195 -9.15 -8.03 5.20
N LYS A 196 -8.20 -7.45 5.92
CA LYS A 196 -6.86 -8.02 6.13
C LYS A 196 -6.91 -9.09 7.21
N ASP A 197 -6.24 -10.20 6.96
CA ASP A 197 -5.99 -11.21 7.99
C ASP A 197 -4.81 -10.78 8.90
N GLU A 198 -4.56 -11.55 9.97
CA GLU A 198 -3.51 -11.24 10.95
C GLU A 198 -2.10 -11.22 10.32
N ASP A 199 -1.86 -12.03 9.30
CA ASP A 199 -0.58 -12.09 8.61
C ASP A 199 -0.37 -10.85 7.75
N GLU A 200 -1.39 -10.40 7.03
CA GLU A 200 -1.38 -9.14 6.27
C GLU A 200 -1.15 -7.94 7.19
N VAL A 201 -1.87 -7.85 8.30
CA VAL A 201 -1.70 -6.78 9.31
C VAL A 201 -0.28 -6.80 9.89
N SER A 202 0.31 -7.97 10.11
CA SER A 202 1.70 -8.08 10.59
C SER A 202 2.70 -7.50 9.59
N LEU A 203 2.49 -7.68 8.28
CA LEU A 203 3.34 -7.10 7.24
C LEU A 203 3.20 -5.58 7.13
N ILE A 204 1.97 -5.06 7.27
CA ILE A 204 1.71 -3.61 7.32
C ILE A 204 2.41 -3.00 8.54
N ARG A 205 2.34 -3.63 9.73
CA ARG A 205 3.06 -3.17 10.92
C ARG A 205 4.57 -3.11 10.72
N GLU A 206 5.17 -4.07 10.00
CA GLU A 206 6.60 -4.01 9.67
C GLU A 206 6.91 -2.89 8.67
N ALA A 207 6.04 -2.64 7.69
CA ALA A 207 6.19 -1.50 6.79
C ALA A 207 6.14 -0.16 7.57
N ILE A 208 5.22 -0.02 8.53
CA ILE A 208 5.14 1.15 9.43
C ILE A 208 6.40 1.32 10.27
N LYS A 209 6.92 0.23 10.85
CA LYS A 209 8.19 0.30 11.63
C LYS A 209 9.39 0.73 10.78
N LEU A 210 9.43 0.29 9.52
CA LEU A 210 10.47 0.72 8.59
C LEU A 210 10.31 2.20 8.24
N THR A 211 9.06 2.66 8.06
CA THR A 211 8.72 4.07 7.84
C THR A 211 9.15 4.93 9.02
N ASP A 212 8.85 4.53 10.25
CA ASP A 212 9.29 5.23 11.48
C ASP A 212 10.81 5.38 11.56
N LYS A 213 11.56 4.31 11.23
CA LYS A 213 13.04 4.39 11.15
C LYS A 213 13.50 5.37 10.08
N GLY A 214 12.82 5.41 8.94
CA GLY A 214 13.09 6.36 7.87
C GLY A 214 12.86 7.81 8.32
N LEU A 215 11.72 8.07 8.97
CA LEU A 215 11.37 9.38 9.51
C LEU A 215 12.36 9.85 10.57
N LYS A 216 12.76 8.97 11.50
CA LYS A 216 13.77 9.30 12.53
C LYS A 216 15.12 9.64 11.92
N ASN A 217 15.56 8.90 10.89
CA ASN A 217 16.79 9.21 10.16
C ASN A 217 16.71 10.57 9.44
N LEU A 218 15.59 10.83 8.77
CA LEU A 218 15.35 12.11 8.11
C LEU A 218 15.36 13.27 9.11
N MET A 219 14.63 13.19 10.22
CA MET A 219 14.61 14.23 11.26
C MET A 219 15.99 14.52 11.86
N THR A 220 16.84 13.50 11.99
CA THR A 220 18.20 13.64 12.49
C THR A 220 19.08 14.47 11.55
N ASN A 221 18.81 14.45 10.24
CA ASN A 221 19.59 15.15 9.24
C ASN A 221 18.94 16.47 8.77
N LEU A 222 17.66 16.70 9.07
CA LEU A 222 16.90 17.85 8.59
C LEU A 222 17.42 19.15 9.19
N THR A 223 17.95 20.03 8.33
CA THR A 223 18.47 21.34 8.72
C THR A 223 18.12 22.40 7.67
N PRO A 224 18.03 23.70 8.06
CA PRO A 224 17.86 24.79 7.10
C PRO A 224 18.95 24.79 6.03
N GLY A 225 18.54 24.99 4.77
CA GLY A 225 19.42 24.95 3.60
C GLY A 225 19.51 23.58 2.92
N GLN A 226 18.98 22.53 3.54
CA GLN A 226 18.84 21.22 2.89
C GLN A 226 17.80 21.29 1.77
N MET A 227 18.00 20.53 0.70
CA MET A 227 17.02 20.41 -0.37
C MET A 227 16.00 19.31 -0.07
N GLU A 228 14.76 19.47 -0.54
CA GLU A 228 13.68 18.48 -0.36
C GLU A 228 14.09 17.08 -0.81
N TYR A 229 14.81 16.94 -1.96
CA TYR A 229 15.31 15.63 -2.43
C TYR A 229 16.37 15.01 -1.52
N GLN A 230 17.07 15.79 -0.71
CA GLN A 230 18.03 15.26 0.27
C GLN A 230 17.28 14.65 1.45
N ALA A 231 16.21 15.30 1.93
CA ALA A 231 15.32 14.73 2.94
C ALA A 231 14.64 13.44 2.43
N GLN A 232 14.18 13.42 1.17
CA GLN A 232 13.70 12.21 0.50
C GLN A 232 14.76 11.10 0.50
N ALA A 233 16.00 11.42 0.12
CA ALA A 233 17.08 10.45 0.06
C ALA A 233 17.44 9.87 1.44
N ASP A 234 17.40 10.67 2.49
CA ASP A 234 17.63 10.23 3.87
C ASP A 234 16.58 9.20 4.33
N PHE A 235 15.31 9.43 3.98
CA PHE A 235 14.22 8.49 4.23
C PHE A 235 14.41 7.19 3.43
N GLU A 236 14.54 7.29 2.12
CA GLU A 236 14.61 6.13 1.20
C GLU A 236 15.85 5.26 1.46
N TYR A 237 16.99 5.89 1.73
CA TYR A 237 18.19 5.17 2.16
C TYR A 237 17.94 4.36 3.42
N SER A 238 17.33 4.98 4.43
CA SER A 238 17.09 4.32 5.72
C SER A 238 16.17 3.10 5.57
N ILE A 239 15.02 3.25 4.92
CA ILE A 239 14.07 2.14 4.76
C ILE A 239 14.70 1.01 3.94
N LYS A 240 15.41 1.33 2.85
CA LYS A 240 16.06 0.33 2.00
C LYS A 240 17.16 -0.43 2.74
N ARG A 241 18.00 0.28 3.50
CA ARG A 241 19.04 -0.31 4.33
C ARG A 241 18.49 -1.25 5.40
N ASN A 242 17.27 -0.99 5.88
CA ASN A 242 16.61 -1.79 6.91
C ASN A 242 15.73 -2.93 6.36
N GLY A 243 15.71 -3.16 5.03
CA GLY A 243 15.09 -4.34 4.41
C GLY A 243 13.71 -4.11 3.79
N ALA A 244 13.29 -2.85 3.58
CA ALA A 244 12.11 -2.56 2.78
C ALA A 244 12.29 -3.03 1.31
N ASP A 245 11.21 -3.41 0.66
CA ASP A 245 11.19 -3.65 -0.79
C ASP A 245 11.55 -2.35 -1.54
N GLY A 246 11.06 -1.22 -1.05
CA GLY A 246 11.26 0.13 -1.53
C GLY A 246 10.25 1.07 -0.87
N VAL A 247 9.97 2.20 -1.50
CA VAL A 247 8.87 3.08 -1.13
C VAL A 247 7.54 2.48 -1.58
N ALA A 248 6.47 2.75 -0.82
CA ALA A 248 5.11 2.34 -1.16
C ALA A 248 4.56 3.13 -2.36
N PHE A 249 4.92 4.42 -2.42
CA PHE A 249 4.57 5.40 -3.46
C PHE A 249 5.66 6.46 -3.57
N HIS A 250 5.55 7.37 -4.56
CA HIS A 250 6.51 8.46 -4.71
C HIS A 250 6.48 9.39 -3.51
N THR A 251 7.60 9.50 -2.80
CA THR A 251 7.74 10.34 -1.62
C THR A 251 7.38 11.80 -1.91
N ILE A 252 6.47 12.36 -1.13
CA ILE A 252 6.14 13.78 -1.12
C ILE A 252 6.96 14.45 -0.03
N ALA A 253 7.74 15.46 -0.40
CA ALA A 253 8.55 16.25 0.52
C ALA A 253 8.39 17.74 0.18
N GLY A 254 7.32 18.37 0.67
CA GLY A 254 6.94 19.74 0.34
C GLY A 254 7.33 20.73 1.44
N SER A 255 8.29 21.64 1.15
CA SER A 255 8.75 22.67 2.07
C SER A 255 8.03 24.00 1.85
N GLY A 256 7.61 24.66 2.93
CA GLY A 256 6.91 25.94 2.89
C GLY A 256 5.64 25.87 2.03
N ILE A 257 5.54 26.75 1.01
CA ILE A 257 4.38 26.77 0.09
C ILE A 257 4.17 25.44 -0.64
N ASN A 258 5.22 24.65 -0.91
CA ASN A 258 5.08 23.36 -1.58
C ASN A 258 4.30 22.35 -0.72
N GLY A 259 4.30 22.49 0.61
CA GLY A 259 3.50 21.69 1.53
C GLY A 259 1.99 21.93 1.40
N THR A 260 1.54 22.96 0.67
CA THR A 260 0.11 23.17 0.37
C THR A 260 -0.37 22.45 -0.88
N MET A 261 0.53 21.83 -1.65
CA MET A 261 0.21 21.02 -2.82
C MET A 261 0.11 19.54 -2.44
N LEU A 262 -1.05 18.93 -2.62
CA LEU A 262 -1.38 17.61 -2.09
C LEU A 262 -0.45 16.48 -2.58
N HIS A 263 -0.13 16.44 -3.88
CA HIS A 263 0.73 15.41 -4.49
C HIS A 263 2.01 16.03 -5.08
N TYR A 264 2.72 16.82 -4.26
CA TYR A 264 3.98 17.44 -4.67
C TYR A 264 5.14 16.43 -4.63
N VAL A 265 5.55 15.92 -5.77
CA VAL A 265 6.63 14.90 -5.93
C VAL A 265 7.89 15.43 -6.61
N THR A 266 7.95 16.74 -6.91
CA THR A 266 9.11 17.33 -7.58
C THR A 266 10.32 17.40 -6.64
N ASN A 267 10.10 17.73 -5.37
CA ASN A 267 11.09 17.70 -4.28
C ASN A 267 12.41 18.42 -4.61
N HIS A 268 12.35 19.62 -5.21
CA HIS A 268 13.56 20.31 -5.71
C HIS A 268 13.83 21.66 -5.07
N CYS A 269 13.02 22.06 -4.10
CA CYS A 269 13.20 23.35 -3.40
C CYS A 269 14.09 23.22 -2.16
N GLU A 270 14.60 24.35 -1.70
CA GLU A 270 15.34 24.47 -0.46
C GLU A 270 14.40 24.53 0.74
N CYS A 271 14.67 23.73 1.76
CA CYS A 271 14.03 23.77 3.07
C CYS A 271 14.59 24.99 3.85
N LYS A 272 13.82 26.08 3.84
CA LYS A 272 14.27 27.35 4.45
C LYS A 272 14.07 27.35 5.96
N ASP A 273 14.85 28.18 6.65
CA ASP A 273 14.65 28.41 8.08
C ASP A 273 13.23 28.91 8.38
N ASN A 274 12.68 28.52 9.51
CA ASN A 274 11.32 28.85 9.97
C ASN A 274 10.17 28.36 9.04
N THR A 275 10.46 27.46 8.07
CA THR A 275 9.41 26.79 7.28
C THR A 275 9.11 25.39 7.83
N LEU A 276 8.03 24.81 7.34
CA LEU A 276 7.67 23.40 7.57
C LEU A 276 8.09 22.57 6.38
N LEU A 277 8.38 21.29 6.63
CA LEU A 277 8.49 20.24 5.62
C LEU A 277 7.38 19.22 5.86
N LEU A 278 6.39 19.20 4.97
CA LEU A 278 5.37 18.17 4.92
C LEU A 278 5.95 16.96 4.19
N LEU A 279 5.87 15.81 4.82
CA LEU A 279 6.38 14.53 4.35
C LEU A 279 5.26 13.51 4.31
N ASP A 280 4.90 13.08 3.13
CA ASP A 280 3.96 11.99 2.90
C ASP A 280 4.71 10.85 2.21
N LEU A 281 4.82 9.72 2.91
CA LEU A 281 5.76 8.66 2.57
C LEU A 281 5.41 7.35 3.28
N GLY A 282 5.80 6.25 2.67
CA GLY A 282 5.62 4.92 3.25
C GLY A 282 6.66 3.93 2.75
N ALA A 283 7.04 2.99 3.58
CA ALA A 283 7.80 1.82 3.17
C ALA A 283 6.89 0.72 2.63
N LYS A 284 7.39 -0.06 1.67
CA LYS A 284 6.77 -1.29 1.21
C LYS A 284 7.56 -2.48 1.77
N TYR A 285 6.89 -3.41 2.43
CA TYR A 285 7.52 -4.59 3.00
C TYR A 285 6.79 -5.87 2.59
N LYS A 286 7.49 -6.77 1.91
CA LYS A 286 6.95 -8.03 1.37
C LYS A 286 5.64 -7.84 0.60
N GLY A 287 5.53 -6.71 -0.13
CA GLY A 287 4.39 -6.36 -0.98
C GLY A 287 3.28 -5.56 -0.29
N TYR A 288 3.34 -5.33 1.03
CA TYR A 288 2.37 -4.52 1.76
C TYR A 288 2.91 -3.13 2.06
N CYS A 289 2.03 -2.13 2.02
CA CYS A 289 2.35 -0.72 2.14
C CYS A 289 2.07 -0.18 3.55
N ALA A 290 2.86 0.83 3.95
CA ALA A 290 2.50 1.80 4.98
C ALA A 290 2.20 3.13 4.32
N ASP A 291 1.41 3.98 4.99
CA ASP A 291 1.08 5.32 4.55
C ASP A 291 1.08 6.28 5.73
N ILE A 292 2.10 7.11 5.80
CA ILE A 292 2.31 7.97 6.97
C ILE A 292 2.67 9.39 6.50
N THR A 293 1.87 10.35 6.88
CA THR A 293 2.25 11.76 6.76
C THR A 293 2.65 12.35 8.09
N ARG A 294 3.76 13.07 8.09
CA ARG A 294 4.20 13.94 9.19
C ARG A 294 4.68 15.28 8.65
N THR A 295 4.50 16.32 9.43
CA THR A 295 4.98 17.67 9.09
C THR A 295 5.94 18.16 10.17
N TYR A 296 7.17 18.48 9.77
CA TYR A 296 8.24 18.86 10.68
C TYR A 296 8.71 20.30 10.48
N PRO A 297 9.07 21.03 11.56
CA PRO A 297 9.72 22.33 11.44
C PRO A 297 11.17 22.12 10.98
N VAL A 298 11.57 22.78 9.89
CA VAL A 298 12.89 22.59 9.26
C VAL A 298 14.04 22.88 10.25
N ASN A 299 13.88 23.85 11.14
CA ASN A 299 14.87 24.21 12.16
C ASN A 299 14.64 23.54 13.53
N GLY A 300 13.77 22.54 13.60
CA GLY A 300 13.49 21.78 14.82
C GLY A 300 12.53 22.47 15.78
N LYS A 301 11.92 23.63 15.43
CA LYS A 301 11.00 24.32 16.31
C LYS A 301 9.83 24.95 15.55
N PHE A 302 8.60 24.66 15.98
CA PHE A 302 7.41 25.28 15.43
C PHE A 302 7.29 26.74 15.86
N THR A 303 6.93 27.63 14.95
CA THR A 303 6.42 28.96 15.31
C THR A 303 5.03 28.83 15.96
N GLU A 304 4.58 29.85 16.69
CA GLU A 304 3.25 29.84 17.31
C GLU A 304 2.13 29.58 16.30
N LYS A 305 2.22 30.19 15.12
CA LYS A 305 1.24 30.02 14.06
C LYS A 305 1.23 28.58 13.48
N GLN A 306 2.39 28.01 13.23
CA GLN A 306 2.54 26.63 12.74
C GLN A 306 2.00 25.63 13.77
N ARG A 307 2.35 25.81 15.05
CA ARG A 307 1.87 24.96 16.16
C ARG A 307 0.34 25.02 16.27
N MET A 308 -0.23 26.23 16.20
CA MET A 308 -1.69 26.40 16.26
C MET A 308 -2.42 25.63 15.16
N VAL A 309 -1.93 25.67 13.91
CA VAL A 309 -2.50 24.89 12.79
C VAL A 309 -2.27 23.40 13.03
N TYR A 310 -1.07 23.01 13.45
CA TYR A 310 -0.72 21.60 13.68
C TYR A 310 -1.64 20.95 14.74
N GLU A 311 -1.89 21.65 15.85
CA GLU A 311 -2.76 21.17 16.92
C GLU A 311 -4.21 20.98 16.46
N VAL A 312 -4.71 21.79 15.51
CA VAL A 312 -6.03 21.61 14.91
C VAL A 312 -6.06 20.34 14.05
N VAL A 313 -5.05 20.12 13.21
CA VAL A 313 -4.95 18.93 12.38
C VAL A 313 -4.81 17.67 13.24
N LEU A 314 -3.95 17.68 14.25
CA LEU A 314 -3.78 16.59 15.19
C LEU A 314 -5.07 16.30 15.99
N ALA A 315 -5.85 17.32 16.32
CA ALA A 315 -7.15 17.12 16.98
C ALA A 315 -8.16 16.44 16.04
N ALA A 316 -8.13 16.74 14.74
CA ALA A 316 -8.97 16.09 13.74
C ALA A 316 -8.58 14.61 13.56
N ASN A 317 -7.28 14.29 13.44
CA ASN A 317 -6.76 12.93 13.39
C ASN A 317 -7.23 12.10 14.61
N ARG A 318 -7.05 12.61 15.82
CA ARG A 318 -7.52 11.95 17.05
C ARG A 318 -9.04 11.76 17.10
N ALA A 319 -9.80 12.70 16.55
CA ALA A 319 -11.27 12.61 16.52
C ALA A 319 -11.75 11.52 15.58
N VAL A 320 -11.10 11.38 14.41
CA VAL A 320 -11.38 10.31 13.44
C VAL A 320 -11.03 8.96 14.03
N ALA A 321 -9.80 8.78 14.53
CA ALA A 321 -9.37 7.52 15.18
C ALA A 321 -10.30 7.13 16.34
N LYS A 322 -10.71 8.06 17.17
CA LYS A 322 -11.66 7.81 18.29
C LYS A 322 -13.04 7.38 17.81
N THR A 323 -13.45 7.77 16.60
CA THR A 323 -14.82 7.55 16.10
C THR A 323 -14.89 6.33 15.18
N ALA A 324 -13.80 5.98 14.49
CA ALA A 324 -13.75 4.90 13.53
C ALA A 324 -14.11 3.54 14.17
N LYS A 325 -15.06 2.84 13.54
CA LYS A 325 -15.55 1.53 13.98
C LYS A 325 -16.29 0.80 12.87
N PRO A 326 -16.57 -0.52 13.02
CA PRO A 326 -17.38 -1.26 12.07
C PRO A 326 -18.74 -0.62 11.81
N GLY A 327 -19.20 -0.70 10.57
CA GLY A 327 -20.49 -0.19 10.14
C GLY A 327 -20.50 1.27 9.69
N MET A 328 -19.44 2.02 9.96
CA MET A 328 -19.24 3.37 9.40
C MET A 328 -18.73 3.32 7.96
N THR A 329 -18.94 4.40 7.26
CA THR A 329 -18.38 4.66 5.92
C THR A 329 -17.22 5.65 6.02
N LEU A 330 -16.31 5.67 5.04
CA LEU A 330 -15.24 6.67 4.95
C LEU A 330 -15.80 8.10 4.88
N ARG A 331 -16.99 8.26 4.29
CA ARG A 331 -17.67 9.55 4.22
C ARG A 331 -18.06 10.07 5.61
N GLU A 332 -18.60 9.22 6.48
CA GLU A 332 -18.97 9.61 7.85
C GLU A 332 -17.72 9.99 8.66
N LEU A 333 -16.58 9.31 8.46
CA LEU A 333 -15.29 9.71 9.06
C LEU A 333 -14.82 11.06 8.54
N ASN A 334 -14.96 11.30 7.24
CA ASN A 334 -14.63 12.60 6.64
C ASN A 334 -15.49 13.75 7.19
N ASP A 335 -16.77 13.51 7.48
CA ASP A 335 -17.63 14.51 8.10
C ASP A 335 -17.17 14.86 9.53
N VAL A 336 -16.69 13.88 10.30
CA VAL A 336 -16.05 14.11 11.62
C VAL A 336 -14.81 14.98 11.47
N CYS A 337 -13.91 14.65 10.53
CA CYS A 337 -12.70 15.41 10.25
C CYS A 337 -13.04 16.87 9.89
N LYS A 338 -13.91 17.08 8.90
CA LYS A 338 -14.32 18.41 8.42
C LYS A 338 -14.84 19.29 9.54
N LYS A 339 -15.65 18.75 10.44
CA LYS A 339 -16.18 19.48 11.58
C LYS A 339 -15.09 20.03 12.49
N VAL A 340 -14.13 19.18 12.88
CA VAL A 340 -13.03 19.60 13.78
C VAL A 340 -12.12 20.62 13.11
N LEU A 341 -11.78 20.40 11.83
CA LEU A 341 -10.97 21.35 11.05
C LEU A 341 -11.69 22.70 10.89
N ALA A 342 -12.99 22.70 10.58
CA ALA A 342 -13.77 23.93 10.44
C ALA A 342 -13.84 24.72 11.74
N GLU A 343 -14.13 24.06 12.88
CA GLU A 343 -14.11 24.71 14.19
C GLU A 343 -12.73 25.34 14.48
N GLY A 344 -11.64 24.68 14.09
CA GLY A 344 -10.28 25.20 14.20
C GLY A 344 -10.06 26.42 13.32
N CYS A 345 -10.45 26.36 12.04
CA CYS A 345 -10.31 27.46 11.09
C CYS A 345 -11.14 28.69 11.48
N ILE A 346 -12.33 28.49 12.06
CA ILE A 346 -13.14 29.61 12.60
C ILE A 346 -12.40 30.29 13.75
N ARG A 347 -11.85 29.50 14.70
CA ARG A 347 -11.06 30.08 15.83
C ARG A 347 -9.82 30.85 15.36
N MET A 348 -9.22 30.43 14.24
CA MET A 348 -8.06 31.10 13.63
C MET A 348 -8.46 32.30 12.76
N GLY A 349 -9.74 32.55 12.54
CA GLY A 349 -10.24 33.61 11.67
C GLY A 349 -10.01 33.40 10.19
N LEU A 350 -9.82 32.16 9.76
CA LEU A 350 -9.60 31.77 8.36
C LEU A 350 -10.91 31.65 7.58
N ILE A 351 -11.97 31.21 8.24
CA ILE A 351 -13.33 31.08 7.71
C ILE A 351 -14.37 31.61 8.70
N GLU A 352 -15.55 31.96 8.22
CA GLU A 352 -16.66 32.42 9.07
C GLU A 352 -17.66 31.30 9.36
N LYS A 353 -17.76 30.29 8.47
CA LYS A 353 -18.76 29.20 8.52
C LYS A 353 -18.11 27.86 8.19
N GLU A 354 -18.65 26.78 8.76
CA GLU A 354 -18.17 25.42 8.55
C GLU A 354 -18.15 24.99 7.07
N GLU A 355 -19.12 25.46 6.27
CA GLU A 355 -19.24 25.13 4.86
C GLU A 355 -18.07 25.65 4.01
N GLU A 356 -17.33 26.63 4.52
CA GLU A 356 -16.16 27.22 3.85
C GLU A 356 -14.88 26.40 4.01
N ILE A 357 -14.91 25.32 4.80
CA ILE A 357 -13.71 24.48 5.09
C ILE A 357 -13.04 23.94 3.81
N GLY A 358 -13.83 23.74 2.76
CA GLY A 358 -13.32 23.30 1.45
C GLY A 358 -12.27 24.23 0.82
N LYS A 359 -12.08 25.45 1.34
CA LYS A 359 -11.00 26.35 0.92
C LYS A 359 -9.62 25.84 1.38
N TYR A 360 -9.55 25.18 2.53
CA TYR A 360 -8.31 24.76 3.19
C TYR A 360 -8.18 23.26 3.36
N TYR A 361 -9.26 22.50 3.09
CA TYR A 361 -9.29 21.04 3.14
C TYR A 361 -10.14 20.50 1.97
N MET A 362 -9.49 19.95 0.95
CA MET A 362 -10.09 19.64 -0.34
C MET A 362 -10.06 18.14 -0.72
N HIS A 363 -9.66 17.26 0.19
CA HIS A 363 -9.63 15.80 -0.06
C HIS A 363 -10.47 14.99 0.95
N GLY A 364 -10.50 13.68 0.81
CA GLY A 364 -11.08 12.75 1.79
C GLY A 364 -10.11 12.50 2.96
N VAL A 365 -10.63 12.11 4.13
CA VAL A 365 -9.79 11.83 5.31
C VAL A 365 -9.22 10.41 5.29
N SER A 366 -9.64 9.55 4.35
CA SER A 366 -9.30 8.13 4.45
C SER A 366 -9.53 7.39 3.14
N HIS A 367 -8.67 6.40 2.90
CA HIS A 367 -8.80 5.35 1.89
C HIS A 367 -8.41 4.00 2.48
N HIS A 368 -8.70 2.89 1.79
CA HIS A 368 -8.19 1.58 2.17
C HIS A 368 -6.70 1.48 1.86
N LEU A 369 -5.97 0.76 2.72
CA LEU A 369 -4.54 0.50 2.62
C LEU A 369 -4.27 -1.01 2.66
N GLY A 370 -3.27 -1.49 1.91
CA GLY A 370 -2.88 -2.91 1.92
C GLY A 370 -1.72 -3.22 0.98
N ILE A 371 -1.97 -4.02 -0.05
CA ILE A 371 -1.01 -4.32 -1.11
C ILE A 371 -0.73 -3.06 -1.95
N ASP A 372 -1.75 -2.27 -2.19
CA ASP A 372 -1.65 -0.94 -2.76
C ASP A 372 -1.82 0.11 -1.65
N VAL A 373 -1.19 1.27 -1.81
CA VAL A 373 -1.37 2.38 -0.87
C VAL A 373 -2.81 2.87 -0.92
N HIS A 374 -3.36 3.12 -2.10
CA HIS A 374 -4.79 3.28 -2.33
C HIS A 374 -5.37 1.92 -2.71
N ASP A 375 -5.68 1.10 -1.70
CA ASP A 375 -6.13 -0.27 -1.92
C ASP A 375 -7.59 -0.32 -2.44
N VAL A 376 -7.93 -1.44 -3.07
CA VAL A 376 -9.21 -1.62 -3.74
C VAL A 376 -10.40 -1.59 -2.78
N SER A 377 -11.54 -1.09 -3.27
CA SER A 377 -12.83 -1.18 -2.59
C SER A 377 -13.94 -1.47 -3.60
N VAL A 378 -15.01 -2.14 -3.16
CA VAL A 378 -16.13 -2.52 -4.06
C VAL A 378 -17.12 -1.39 -4.29
N ALA A 379 -17.19 -0.40 -3.42
CA ALA A 379 -18.02 0.80 -3.58
C ALA A 379 -17.58 1.90 -2.61
N SER A 380 -17.67 3.15 -3.06
CA SER A 380 -17.28 4.34 -2.27
C SER A 380 -18.06 4.54 -0.96
N ASN A 381 -19.21 3.90 -0.80
CA ASN A 381 -20.04 3.92 0.41
C ASN A 381 -20.05 2.58 1.16
N SER A 382 -19.08 1.69 0.90
CA SER A 382 -18.97 0.43 1.64
C SER A 382 -18.77 0.72 3.12
N LYS A 383 -19.47 -0.08 3.94
CA LYS A 383 -19.28 -0.01 5.39
C LYS A 383 -18.01 -0.70 5.80
N LEU A 384 -17.26 -0.06 6.67
CA LEU A 384 -16.07 -0.65 7.29
C LEU A 384 -16.44 -1.93 8.04
N ARG A 385 -15.57 -2.93 7.94
CA ARG A 385 -15.69 -4.23 8.61
C ARG A 385 -14.44 -4.47 9.45
N PRO A 386 -14.52 -5.31 10.50
CA PRO A 386 -13.31 -5.76 11.19
C PRO A 386 -12.28 -6.33 10.22
N GLY A 387 -11.01 -6.01 10.43
CA GLY A 387 -9.91 -6.35 9.52
C GLY A 387 -9.65 -5.32 8.41
N ALA A 388 -10.51 -4.31 8.20
CA ALA A 388 -10.19 -3.23 7.28
C ALA A 388 -9.02 -2.40 7.83
N VAL A 389 -8.02 -2.10 6.97
CA VAL A 389 -6.98 -1.12 7.27
C VAL A 389 -7.21 0.09 6.40
N ILE A 390 -7.22 1.27 7.01
CA ILE A 390 -7.52 2.55 6.36
C ILE A 390 -6.54 3.63 6.81
N SER A 391 -6.30 4.65 5.97
CA SER A 391 -5.62 5.87 6.37
C SER A 391 -6.51 6.74 7.26
N ASP A 392 -5.90 7.66 8.02
CA ASP A 392 -6.53 8.76 8.75
C ASP A 392 -5.65 10.00 8.57
N GLU A 393 -5.95 10.80 7.54
CA GLU A 393 -5.06 11.82 6.96
C GLU A 393 -5.63 13.25 6.93
N PRO A 394 -6.13 13.81 8.03
CA PRO A 394 -6.56 15.19 8.03
C PRO A 394 -5.40 16.14 7.70
N GLY A 395 -5.72 17.23 6.99
CA GLY A 395 -4.75 18.26 6.65
C GLY A 395 -5.37 19.66 6.57
N LEU A 396 -4.55 20.69 6.67
CA LEU A 396 -4.89 22.09 6.37
C LEU A 396 -3.81 22.68 5.47
N TYR A 397 -4.25 23.30 4.38
CA TYR A 397 -3.38 23.84 3.32
C TYR A 397 -3.70 25.33 3.14
N ILE A 398 -2.88 26.19 3.73
CA ILE A 398 -3.12 27.64 3.88
C ILE A 398 -2.07 28.38 3.07
N ASP A 399 -2.36 28.63 1.78
CA ASP A 399 -1.41 29.27 0.85
C ASP A 399 -0.96 30.64 1.32
N GLU A 400 -1.87 31.46 1.85
CA GLU A 400 -1.60 32.81 2.33
C GLU A 400 -0.66 32.86 3.56
N TRP A 401 -0.44 31.72 4.20
CA TRP A 401 0.50 31.55 5.31
C TRP A 401 1.72 30.71 4.93
N GLU A 402 1.74 30.13 3.74
CA GLU A 402 2.73 29.14 3.30
C GLU A 402 2.84 27.96 4.30
N ILE A 403 1.67 27.55 4.85
CA ILE A 403 1.56 26.46 5.82
C ILE A 403 0.68 25.34 5.23
N GLY A 404 1.32 24.22 4.92
CA GLY A 404 0.66 22.93 4.68
C GLY A 404 1.00 21.97 5.80
N ILE A 405 -0.01 21.42 6.46
CA ILE A 405 0.14 20.42 7.53
C ILE A 405 -0.82 19.27 7.26
N ARG A 406 -0.29 18.05 7.21
CA ARG A 406 -1.04 16.80 7.28
C ARG A 406 -0.43 15.93 8.37
N VAL A 407 -1.27 15.25 9.13
CA VAL A 407 -0.89 14.21 10.09
C VAL A 407 -1.71 12.97 9.74
N GLU A 408 -1.02 11.90 9.40
CA GLU A 408 -1.64 10.68 8.91
C GLU A 408 -1.17 9.46 9.65
N ASP A 409 -2.10 8.60 9.97
CA ASP A 409 -1.90 7.32 10.62
C ASP A 409 -2.64 6.19 9.89
N ASP A 410 -2.13 4.96 10.03
CA ASP A 410 -2.80 3.74 9.56
C ASP A 410 -3.67 3.15 10.67
N LEU A 411 -4.96 2.97 10.42
CA LEU A 411 -5.94 2.45 11.37
C LEU A 411 -6.43 1.05 10.96
N LEU A 412 -6.35 0.10 11.88
CA LEU A 412 -7.00 -1.21 11.76
C LEU A 412 -8.39 -1.16 12.42
N ILE A 413 -9.44 -1.45 11.68
CA ILE A 413 -10.79 -1.58 12.23
C ILE A 413 -10.89 -2.91 12.98
N THR A 414 -11.23 -2.83 14.27
CA THR A 414 -11.43 -3.97 15.17
C THR A 414 -12.92 -4.37 15.26
N GLU A 415 -13.29 -5.30 16.14
CA GLU A 415 -14.68 -5.73 16.30
C GLU A 415 -15.61 -4.61 16.83
N ASP A 416 -15.07 -3.66 17.60
CA ASP A 416 -15.86 -2.63 18.31
C ASP A 416 -15.32 -1.19 18.16
N GLY A 417 -14.19 -1.00 17.46
CA GLY A 417 -13.55 0.29 17.28
C GLY A 417 -12.46 0.27 16.21
N CYS A 418 -11.32 0.90 16.50
CA CYS A 418 -10.11 0.77 15.72
C CYS A 418 -8.85 0.78 16.59
N GLU A 419 -7.77 0.27 16.04
CA GLU A 419 -6.41 0.34 16.56
C GLU A 419 -5.55 1.20 15.63
N CYS A 420 -4.82 2.16 16.18
CA CYS A 420 -3.81 2.91 15.41
C CYS A 420 -2.55 2.05 15.28
N LEU A 421 -2.25 1.59 14.06
CA LEU A 421 -1.09 0.74 13.78
C LEU A 421 0.23 1.52 13.88
N SER A 422 0.16 2.84 13.69
CA SER A 422 1.28 3.79 13.72
C SER A 422 1.39 4.57 15.03
N GLU A 423 0.80 4.08 16.13
CA GLU A 423 0.78 4.76 17.44
C GLU A 423 2.18 5.16 17.94
N ASP A 424 3.21 4.37 17.65
CA ASP A 424 4.59 4.59 18.06
C ASP A 424 5.33 5.64 17.19
N VAL A 425 4.75 6.10 16.08
CA VAL A 425 5.33 7.13 15.22
C VAL A 425 5.06 8.50 15.82
N MET A 426 6.12 9.22 16.21
CA MET A 426 6.01 10.55 16.84
C MET A 426 5.07 11.47 16.06
N ARG A 427 4.12 12.08 16.76
CA ARG A 427 3.09 12.92 16.13
C ARG A 427 2.77 14.22 16.87
N THR A 428 3.19 14.38 18.13
CA THR A 428 2.92 15.63 18.84
C THR A 428 4.04 16.64 18.59
N PRO A 429 3.73 17.95 18.53
CA PRO A 429 4.75 18.98 18.40
C PRO A 429 5.85 18.88 19.45
N ASP A 430 5.51 18.56 20.70
CA ASP A 430 6.48 18.46 21.79
C ASP A 430 7.44 17.29 21.63
N GLU A 431 6.97 16.11 21.18
CA GLU A 431 7.83 14.94 20.87
C GLU A 431 8.78 15.25 19.72
N ILE A 432 8.26 15.87 18.64
CA ILE A 432 9.04 16.25 17.46
C ILE A 432 10.16 17.24 17.84
N GLU A 433 9.81 18.34 18.53
CA GLU A 433 10.79 19.34 18.96
C GLU A 433 11.83 18.74 19.92
N ALA A 434 11.42 17.89 20.86
CA ALA A 434 12.33 17.22 21.78
C ALA A 434 13.32 16.29 21.06
N PHE A 435 12.82 15.46 20.12
CA PHE A 435 13.65 14.57 19.33
C PHE A 435 14.66 15.34 18.47
N MET A 436 14.22 16.35 17.73
CA MET A 436 15.11 17.14 16.86
C MET A 436 16.15 17.91 17.67
N ALA A 437 15.76 18.46 18.83
CA ALA A 437 16.69 19.16 19.73
C ALA A 437 17.76 18.22 20.32
N GLU A 438 17.47 16.93 20.48
CA GLU A 438 18.44 15.93 20.92
C GLU A 438 19.34 15.48 19.76
N ALA A 439 18.77 15.23 18.61
CA ALA A 439 19.47 14.76 17.41
C ALA A 439 20.48 15.80 16.86
N HIS A 440 20.23 17.10 17.07
CA HIS A 440 21.09 18.19 16.55
C HIS A 440 22.11 18.72 17.58
N LYS A 441 22.30 18.02 18.73
CA LYS A 441 23.39 18.32 19.70
C LYS A 441 24.74 17.78 19.24
#